data_35f582c7734a977e7bdc9c7a98632915
#
_entry.id   35f582c7734a977e7bdc9c7a98632915
#
_cell.length_a   1.000
_cell.length_b   1.000
_cell.length_c   1.000
_cell.angle_alpha   90.00
_cell.angle_beta   90.00
_cell.angle_gamma   90.00
#
_symmetry.space_group_name_H-M   'P 1'
#
loop_
_entity.id
_entity.type
_entity.pdbx_description
1 polymer ?
#
loop_
_entity_poly.entity_id
_entity_poly.type
_entity_poly.pdbx_seq_one_letter_code
_entity_poly.pdbx_strand_id
1 'polypeptide(L)'
;MVGATGDVGRQVCTQIVERRVLPPTARLQLVGRAGGASGRAVHGLRADLVDAYDEHAPLLDVAHSPDDVTADVIVVAAGLTPPARTGADPDRRVLAATNGAVLAEYADAIARHGSGHEVVIVVTNPVELGVAVMAERLGRHRVLGMGAWLDTLRFRRELAVELGVRRHRVGGFVGGQHGEDAVPLWSTVRVSGLDADERARAVAALRRGALARLRGEGAAAAQAERARVARGGGGA
;
A
#
# COMPACT_ATOMS: atom_id res chain seq x y z
N MET A 1 -6.89 -6.29 -10.14
CA MET A 1 -6.99 -5.49 -8.90
C MET A 1 -8.17 -5.99 -8.09
N VAL A 2 -7.93 -6.74 -7.04
CA VAL A 2 -8.94 -7.26 -6.12
C VAL A 2 -9.29 -6.17 -5.09
N GLY A 3 -10.60 -5.90 -4.91
CA GLY A 3 -11.07 -4.76 -4.13
C GLY A 3 -10.95 -3.42 -4.86
N ALA A 4 -11.12 -3.42 -6.18
CA ALA A 4 -10.97 -2.24 -7.04
C ALA A 4 -11.88 -1.06 -6.64
N THR A 5 -13.02 -1.32 -6.02
CA THR A 5 -14.02 -0.30 -5.66
C THR A 5 -13.82 0.35 -4.30
N GLY A 6 -12.92 -0.18 -3.46
CA GLY A 6 -12.52 0.46 -2.21
C GLY A 6 -11.64 1.69 -2.45
N ASP A 7 -11.48 2.55 -1.43
CA ASP A 7 -10.71 3.80 -1.56
C ASP A 7 -9.29 3.57 -2.07
N VAL A 8 -8.58 2.59 -1.50
CA VAL A 8 -7.23 2.23 -1.95
C VAL A 8 -7.25 1.64 -3.36
N GLY A 9 -8.22 0.73 -3.64
CA GLY A 9 -8.34 0.08 -4.93
C GLY A 9 -8.56 1.06 -6.07
N ARG A 10 -9.49 2.01 -5.91
CA ARG A 10 -9.75 3.09 -6.88
C ARG A 10 -8.49 3.90 -7.16
N GLN A 11 -7.79 4.33 -6.12
CA GLN A 11 -6.55 5.10 -6.24
C GLN A 11 -5.45 4.33 -6.97
N VAL A 12 -5.29 3.05 -6.67
CA VAL A 12 -4.31 2.20 -7.35
C VAL A 12 -4.67 2.04 -8.83
N CYS A 13 -5.93 1.74 -9.16
CA CYS A 13 -6.38 1.63 -10.56
C CYS A 13 -6.15 2.94 -11.33
N THR A 14 -6.56 4.08 -10.78
CA THR A 14 -6.36 5.40 -11.38
C THR A 14 -4.86 5.67 -11.62
N GLN A 15 -4.01 5.43 -10.63
CA GLN A 15 -2.57 5.66 -10.77
C GLN A 15 -1.90 4.73 -11.78
N ILE A 16 -2.35 3.47 -11.90
CA ILE A 16 -1.85 2.53 -12.92
C ILE A 16 -2.14 3.07 -14.32
N VAL A 17 -3.36 3.54 -14.56
CA VAL A 17 -3.78 4.05 -15.87
C VAL A 17 -3.15 5.41 -16.15
N GLU A 18 -3.28 6.38 -15.25
CA GLU A 18 -2.75 7.74 -15.38
C GLU A 18 -1.23 7.76 -15.64
N ARG A 19 -0.48 6.94 -14.91
CA ARG A 19 0.97 6.86 -15.05
C ARG A 19 1.44 5.92 -16.15
N ARG A 20 0.52 5.34 -16.90
CA ARG A 20 0.82 4.40 -17.98
C ARG A 20 1.73 3.25 -17.55
N VAL A 21 1.46 2.70 -16.35
CA VAL A 21 2.23 1.56 -15.79
C VAL A 21 2.05 0.32 -16.66
N LEU A 22 0.86 0.18 -17.25
CA LEU A 22 0.52 -0.87 -18.20
C LEU A 22 0.44 -0.28 -19.62
N PRO A 23 0.96 -0.96 -20.66
CA PRO A 23 0.75 -0.54 -22.03
C PRO A 23 -0.72 -0.71 -22.44
N PRO A 24 -1.21 0.00 -23.47
CA PRO A 24 -2.60 -0.13 -23.94
C PRO A 24 -2.98 -1.54 -24.37
N THR A 25 -1.99 -2.38 -24.73
CA THR A 25 -2.19 -3.79 -25.12
C THR A 25 -2.34 -4.73 -23.93
N ALA A 26 -2.06 -4.27 -22.71
CA ALA A 26 -2.25 -5.06 -21.51
C ALA A 26 -3.71 -5.03 -21.03
N ARG A 27 -4.02 -5.89 -20.07
CA ARG A 27 -5.34 -5.95 -19.41
C ARG A 27 -5.22 -5.56 -17.94
N LEU A 28 -6.12 -4.69 -17.48
CA LEU A 28 -6.34 -4.41 -16.07
C LEU A 28 -7.71 -4.94 -15.65
N GLN A 29 -7.74 -6.06 -14.95
CA GLN A 29 -8.96 -6.66 -14.44
C GLN A 29 -9.35 -5.99 -13.10
N LEU A 30 -10.55 -5.42 -13.05
CA LEU A 30 -11.15 -4.79 -11.88
C LEU A 30 -12.09 -5.79 -11.20
N VAL A 31 -11.79 -6.16 -9.95
CA VAL A 31 -12.57 -7.17 -9.23
C VAL A 31 -13.47 -6.51 -8.19
N GLY A 32 -14.79 -6.69 -8.34
CA GLY A 32 -15.81 -6.22 -7.42
C GLY A 32 -16.83 -7.33 -7.14
N ARG A 33 -16.99 -7.73 -5.87
CA ARG A 33 -17.85 -8.86 -5.48
C ARG A 33 -19.30 -8.68 -5.97
N ALA A 34 -19.85 -9.73 -6.59
CA ALA A 34 -21.23 -9.77 -7.07
C ALA A 34 -22.26 -9.55 -5.95
N GLY A 35 -23.47 -9.14 -6.32
CA GLY A 35 -24.61 -9.05 -5.42
C GLY A 35 -24.62 -7.88 -4.43
N GLY A 36 -23.55 -7.07 -4.34
CA GLY A 36 -23.42 -5.95 -3.42
C GLY A 36 -23.16 -4.60 -4.09
N ALA A 37 -22.89 -3.59 -3.26
CA ALA A 37 -22.51 -2.25 -3.73
C ALA A 37 -21.23 -2.30 -4.58
N SER A 38 -20.27 -3.13 -4.22
CA SER A 38 -19.00 -3.32 -4.93
C SER A 38 -19.19 -3.82 -6.36
N GLY A 39 -20.09 -4.80 -6.57
CA GLY A 39 -20.36 -5.36 -7.89
C GLY A 39 -21.00 -4.36 -8.85
N ARG A 40 -21.81 -3.41 -8.35
CA ARG A 40 -22.33 -2.30 -9.17
C ARG A 40 -21.29 -1.21 -9.40
N ALA A 41 -20.55 -0.85 -8.35
CA ALA A 41 -19.57 0.22 -8.38
C ALA A 41 -18.36 -0.09 -9.29
N VAL A 42 -18.03 -1.36 -9.53
CA VAL A 42 -16.91 -1.72 -10.39
C VAL A 42 -17.17 -1.37 -11.87
N HIS A 43 -18.41 -1.46 -12.32
CA HIS A 43 -18.79 -1.02 -13.68
C HIS A 43 -18.69 0.49 -13.84
N GLY A 44 -19.11 1.26 -12.81
CA GLY A 44 -18.93 2.72 -12.79
C GLY A 44 -17.43 3.08 -12.83
N LEU A 45 -16.61 2.45 -11.99
CA LEU A 45 -15.16 2.68 -12.02
C LEU A 45 -14.54 2.37 -13.39
N ARG A 46 -14.98 1.28 -14.03
CA ARG A 46 -14.53 0.95 -15.38
C ARG A 46 -14.90 2.05 -16.37
N ALA A 47 -16.15 2.52 -16.35
CA ALA A 47 -16.61 3.60 -17.22
C ALA A 47 -15.80 4.88 -16.98
N ASP A 48 -15.68 5.31 -15.72
CA ASP A 48 -14.92 6.51 -15.33
C ASP A 48 -13.47 6.46 -15.85
N LEU A 49 -12.82 5.30 -15.74
CA LEU A 49 -11.43 5.14 -16.22
C LEU A 49 -11.33 5.13 -17.75
N VAL A 50 -12.28 4.53 -18.45
CA VAL A 50 -12.32 4.58 -19.92
C VAL A 50 -12.54 6.01 -20.38
N ASP A 51 -13.54 6.71 -19.84
CA ASP A 51 -13.87 8.08 -20.24
C ASP A 51 -12.74 9.07 -19.96
N ALA A 52 -12.05 8.90 -18.80
CA ALA A 52 -10.97 9.81 -18.42
C ALA A 52 -9.65 9.56 -19.17
N TYR A 53 -9.41 8.34 -19.67
CA TYR A 53 -8.11 7.92 -20.19
C TYR A 53 -8.20 7.15 -21.50
N ASP A 54 -9.19 7.37 -22.32
CA ASP A 54 -9.50 6.65 -23.57
C ASP A 54 -8.29 6.45 -24.48
N GLU A 55 -7.44 7.47 -24.63
CA GLU A 55 -6.27 7.43 -25.53
C GLU A 55 -5.19 6.41 -25.12
N HIS A 56 -5.14 5.99 -23.84
CA HIS A 56 -4.03 5.17 -23.34
C HIS A 56 -4.40 4.16 -22.24
N ALA A 57 -5.68 4.06 -21.90
CA ALA A 57 -6.12 3.04 -20.95
C ALA A 57 -5.81 1.63 -21.50
N PRO A 58 -5.36 0.72 -20.63
CA PRO A 58 -5.28 -0.69 -21.00
C PRO A 58 -6.69 -1.25 -21.20
N LEU A 59 -6.81 -2.48 -21.71
CA LEU A 59 -8.09 -3.16 -21.75
C LEU A 59 -8.64 -3.32 -20.32
N LEU A 60 -9.74 -2.63 -20.00
CA LEU A 60 -10.38 -2.68 -18.69
C LEU A 60 -11.43 -3.78 -18.67
N ASP A 61 -11.18 -4.81 -17.90
CA ASP A 61 -12.05 -5.97 -17.69
C ASP A 61 -12.64 -5.98 -16.29
N VAL A 62 -13.77 -6.64 -16.08
CA VAL A 62 -14.47 -6.75 -14.80
C VAL A 62 -14.68 -8.20 -14.43
N ALA A 63 -14.36 -8.53 -13.17
CA ALA A 63 -14.66 -9.84 -12.58
C ALA A 63 -15.47 -9.67 -11.29
N HIS A 64 -16.31 -10.65 -11.00
CA HIS A 64 -17.23 -10.63 -9.87
C HIS A 64 -17.00 -11.77 -8.86
N SER A 65 -16.30 -12.81 -9.27
CA SER A 65 -15.96 -13.95 -8.44
C SER A 65 -14.44 -14.06 -8.23
N PRO A 66 -13.98 -14.55 -7.09
CA PRO A 66 -12.58 -14.95 -6.93
C PRO A 66 -12.10 -15.95 -8.00
N ASP A 67 -12.98 -16.84 -8.46
CA ASP A 67 -12.66 -17.86 -9.47
C ASP A 67 -12.43 -17.28 -10.88
N ASP A 68 -12.91 -16.04 -11.13
CA ASP A 68 -12.72 -15.33 -12.41
C ASP A 68 -11.40 -14.53 -12.45
N VAL A 69 -10.63 -14.52 -11.36
CA VAL A 69 -9.38 -13.75 -11.27
C VAL A 69 -8.28 -14.42 -12.07
N THR A 70 -7.86 -13.77 -13.15
CA THR A 70 -6.76 -14.23 -14.02
C THR A 70 -5.82 -13.08 -14.34
N ALA A 71 -4.56 -13.16 -13.90
CA ALA A 71 -3.56 -12.12 -14.14
C ALA A 71 -2.15 -12.64 -13.81
N ASP A 72 -1.12 -12.00 -14.36
CA ASP A 72 0.28 -12.27 -13.99
C ASP A 72 0.64 -11.59 -12.64
N VAL A 73 0.03 -10.43 -12.36
CA VAL A 73 0.21 -9.70 -11.11
C VAL A 73 -1.16 -9.39 -10.49
N ILE A 74 -1.36 -9.82 -9.26
CA ILE A 74 -2.61 -9.65 -8.52
C ILE A 74 -2.36 -8.73 -7.33
N VAL A 75 -2.98 -7.55 -7.33
CA VAL A 75 -2.96 -6.64 -6.17
C VAL A 75 -4.23 -6.84 -5.36
N VAL A 76 -4.09 -7.14 -4.07
CA VAL A 76 -5.20 -7.43 -3.17
C VAL A 76 -5.36 -6.31 -2.13
N ALA A 77 -6.42 -5.51 -2.30
CA ALA A 77 -6.85 -4.49 -1.35
C ALA A 77 -8.30 -4.71 -0.89
N ALA A 78 -8.80 -5.96 -1.01
CA ALA A 78 -10.11 -6.34 -0.53
C ALA A 78 -10.11 -6.61 0.96
N GLY A 79 -11.12 -6.13 1.66
CA GLY A 79 -11.29 -6.33 3.09
C GLY A 79 -12.12 -5.21 3.71
N LEU A 80 -12.46 -5.37 4.98
CA LEU A 80 -13.08 -4.31 5.76
C LEU A 80 -12.02 -3.29 6.16
N THR A 81 -12.39 -2.02 6.01
CA THR A 81 -11.66 -0.89 6.60
C THR A 81 -12.60 -0.24 7.61
N PRO A 82 -12.17 -0.05 8.86
CA PRO A 82 -13.00 0.64 9.84
C PRO A 82 -13.30 2.07 9.41
N PRO A 83 -14.50 2.57 9.66
CA PRO A 83 -14.80 3.96 9.40
C PRO A 83 -13.93 4.88 10.26
N ALA A 84 -13.24 5.83 9.64
CA ALA A 84 -12.30 6.76 10.28
C ALA A 84 -12.95 7.67 11.37
N ARG A 85 -14.27 7.61 11.54
CA ARG A 85 -15.06 8.55 12.36
C ARG A 85 -15.37 8.08 13.79
N THR A 86 -15.09 6.85 14.16
CA THR A 86 -15.57 6.32 15.45
C THR A 86 -14.61 6.51 16.62
N GLY A 87 -13.41 7.07 16.41
CA GLY A 87 -12.44 7.28 17.51
C GLY A 87 -12.03 6.02 18.28
N ALA A 88 -12.69 4.90 18.03
CA ALA A 88 -12.34 3.60 18.57
C ALA A 88 -11.35 2.95 17.60
N ASP A 89 -10.19 2.57 18.12
CA ASP A 89 -9.28 1.69 17.40
C ASP A 89 -10.04 0.38 17.15
N PRO A 90 -10.31 0.00 15.88
CA PRO A 90 -11.08 -1.20 15.59
C PRO A 90 -10.34 -2.39 16.16
N ASP A 91 -11.06 -3.29 16.80
CA ASP A 91 -10.47 -4.51 17.32
C ASP A 91 -9.71 -5.22 16.18
N ARG A 92 -8.39 -5.16 16.26
CA ARG A 92 -7.48 -5.75 15.24
C ARG A 92 -7.76 -7.24 15.05
N ARG A 93 -8.32 -7.91 16.06
CA ARG A 93 -8.70 -9.34 15.99
C ARG A 93 -9.90 -9.56 15.09
N VAL A 94 -10.92 -8.67 15.18
CA VAL A 94 -12.10 -8.73 14.31
C VAL A 94 -11.71 -8.47 12.86
N LEU A 95 -10.87 -7.46 12.63
CA LEU A 95 -10.32 -7.18 11.29
C LEU A 95 -9.49 -8.35 10.76
N ALA A 96 -8.64 -8.94 11.60
CA ALA A 96 -7.83 -10.08 11.23
C ALA A 96 -8.69 -11.28 10.84
N ALA A 97 -9.73 -11.61 11.61
CA ALA A 97 -10.63 -12.72 11.32
C ALA A 97 -11.39 -12.49 10.01
N THR A 98 -12.00 -11.31 9.83
CA THR A 98 -12.81 -10.99 8.65
C THR A 98 -11.96 -10.89 7.38
N ASN A 99 -10.86 -10.14 7.43
CA ASN A 99 -10.00 -9.96 6.27
C ASN A 99 -9.23 -11.25 5.94
N GLY A 100 -8.83 -12.03 6.96
CA GLY A 100 -8.21 -13.33 6.78
C GLY A 100 -9.09 -14.30 5.99
N ALA A 101 -10.39 -14.36 6.28
CA ALA A 101 -11.34 -15.20 5.54
C ALA A 101 -11.46 -14.77 4.05
N VAL A 102 -11.57 -13.45 3.79
CA VAL A 102 -11.60 -12.92 2.42
C VAL A 102 -10.32 -13.26 1.66
N LEU A 103 -9.17 -13.08 2.30
CA LEU A 103 -7.88 -13.38 1.68
C LEU A 103 -7.69 -14.86 1.40
N ALA A 104 -8.18 -15.75 2.30
CA ALA A 104 -8.17 -17.20 2.09
C ALA A 104 -9.04 -17.61 0.88
N GLU A 105 -10.23 -17.03 0.74
CA GLU A 105 -11.12 -17.27 -0.40
C GLU A 105 -10.42 -16.96 -1.74
N TYR A 106 -9.76 -15.80 -1.85
CA TYR A 106 -8.99 -15.44 -3.04
C TYR A 106 -7.75 -16.31 -3.24
N ALA A 107 -7.04 -16.65 -2.16
CA ALA A 107 -5.87 -17.52 -2.25
C ALA A 107 -6.24 -18.92 -2.76
N ASP A 108 -7.34 -19.49 -2.25
CA ASP A 108 -7.85 -20.78 -2.68
C ASP A 108 -8.31 -20.76 -4.15
N ALA A 109 -8.97 -19.68 -4.60
CA ALA A 109 -9.38 -19.51 -5.98
C ALA A 109 -8.18 -19.39 -6.93
N ILE A 110 -7.20 -18.54 -6.59
CA ILE A 110 -5.97 -18.39 -7.37
C ILE A 110 -5.18 -19.72 -7.43
N ALA A 111 -5.13 -20.47 -6.32
CA ALA A 111 -4.47 -21.77 -6.31
C ALA A 111 -5.15 -22.81 -7.22
N ARG A 112 -6.49 -22.73 -7.35
CA ARG A 112 -7.27 -23.66 -8.21
C ARG A 112 -7.24 -23.28 -9.68
N HIS A 113 -7.34 -21.99 -9.99
CA HIS A 113 -7.63 -21.49 -11.34
C HIS A 113 -6.49 -20.69 -11.96
N GLY A 114 -5.49 -20.31 -11.18
CA GLY A 114 -4.35 -19.56 -11.64
C GLY A 114 -3.35 -20.37 -12.47
N SER A 115 -2.41 -19.67 -13.10
CA SER A 115 -1.33 -20.28 -13.90
C SER A 115 -0.23 -20.93 -13.06
N GLY A 116 -0.17 -20.62 -11.76
CA GLY A 116 0.91 -21.03 -10.87
C GLY A 116 2.14 -20.10 -10.89
N HIS A 117 2.09 -19.01 -11.64
CA HIS A 117 3.19 -18.04 -11.80
C HIS A 117 2.83 -16.63 -11.34
N GLU A 118 1.61 -16.40 -10.88
CA GLU A 118 1.13 -15.08 -10.45
C GLU A 118 1.96 -14.55 -9.30
N VAL A 119 2.29 -13.26 -9.36
CA VAL A 119 2.82 -12.51 -8.22
C VAL A 119 1.66 -11.81 -7.51
N VAL A 120 1.53 -12.04 -6.21
CA VAL A 120 0.48 -11.43 -5.39
C VAL A 120 1.05 -10.34 -4.51
N ILE A 121 0.49 -9.15 -4.60
CA ILE A 121 0.85 -7.98 -3.78
C ILE A 121 -0.29 -7.71 -2.80
N VAL A 122 -0.05 -7.96 -1.52
CA VAL A 122 -1.03 -7.76 -0.44
C VAL A 122 -0.92 -6.34 0.10
N VAL A 123 -2.06 -5.62 0.05
CA VAL A 123 -2.23 -4.26 0.61
C VAL A 123 -3.20 -4.28 1.79
N THR A 124 -4.12 -5.26 1.83
CA THR A 124 -5.11 -5.42 2.90
C THR A 124 -4.46 -5.56 4.27
N ASN A 125 -4.96 -4.82 5.25
CA ASN A 125 -4.51 -4.92 6.65
C ASN A 125 -5.32 -5.98 7.44
N PRO A 126 -4.68 -6.71 8.39
CA PRO A 126 -3.23 -6.72 8.69
C PRO A 126 -2.41 -7.38 7.56
N VAL A 127 -1.42 -6.65 7.03
CA VAL A 127 -0.70 -7.07 5.83
C VAL A 127 0.10 -8.37 6.03
N GLU A 128 0.69 -8.57 7.21
CA GLU A 128 1.46 -9.77 7.55
C GLU A 128 0.57 -11.02 7.58
N LEU A 129 -0.63 -10.90 8.16
CA LEU A 129 -1.62 -11.96 8.12
C LEU A 129 -2.00 -12.29 6.67
N GLY A 130 -2.23 -11.26 5.86
CA GLY A 130 -2.56 -11.44 4.46
C GLY A 130 -1.46 -12.13 3.68
N VAL A 131 -0.21 -11.75 3.92
CA VAL A 131 0.96 -12.43 3.32
C VAL A 131 1.05 -13.87 3.77
N ALA A 132 0.86 -14.16 5.08
CA ALA A 132 0.91 -15.52 5.60
C ALA A 132 -0.17 -16.42 4.97
N VAL A 133 -1.43 -15.94 4.96
CA VAL A 133 -2.58 -16.66 4.39
C VAL A 133 -2.39 -16.96 2.91
N MET A 134 -1.95 -15.96 2.13
CA MET A 134 -1.70 -16.12 0.70
C MET A 134 -0.50 -17.03 0.43
N ALA A 135 0.59 -16.86 1.18
CA ALA A 135 1.82 -17.61 0.98
C ALA A 135 1.68 -19.11 1.34
N GLU A 136 0.82 -19.45 2.31
CA GLU A 136 0.53 -20.84 2.66
C GLU A 136 -0.03 -21.63 1.48
N ARG A 137 -0.82 -20.99 0.62
CA ARG A 137 -1.50 -21.61 -0.53
C ARG A 137 -0.74 -21.45 -1.85
N LEU A 138 -0.10 -20.31 -2.03
CA LEU A 138 0.51 -19.93 -3.31
C LEU A 138 2.04 -20.06 -3.33
N GLY A 139 2.66 -20.24 -2.16
CA GLY A 139 4.10 -20.24 -2.00
C GLY A 139 4.67 -18.83 -1.72
N ARG A 140 5.54 -18.75 -0.71
CA ARG A 140 6.08 -17.49 -0.18
C ARG A 140 6.87 -16.64 -1.19
N HIS A 141 7.42 -17.27 -2.22
CA HIS A 141 8.21 -16.60 -3.25
C HIS A 141 7.37 -15.77 -4.24
N ARG A 142 6.06 -15.97 -4.22
CA ARG A 142 5.11 -15.26 -5.08
C ARG A 142 4.32 -14.17 -4.36
N VAL A 143 4.42 -14.05 -3.03
CA VAL A 143 3.59 -13.16 -2.23
C VAL A 143 4.41 -12.06 -1.57
N LEU A 144 4.04 -10.82 -1.80
CA LEU A 144 4.67 -9.62 -1.28
C LEU A 144 3.68 -8.80 -0.47
N GLY A 145 4.12 -8.25 0.67
CA GLY A 145 3.34 -7.30 1.47
C GLY A 145 3.80 -5.85 1.26
N MET A 146 2.86 -4.92 1.13
CA MET A 146 3.18 -3.50 0.90
C MET A 146 3.51 -2.70 2.16
N GLY A 147 3.38 -3.28 3.37
CA GLY A 147 3.62 -2.60 4.64
C GLY A 147 5.01 -2.02 4.76
N ALA A 148 6.05 -2.83 4.57
CA ALA A 148 7.44 -2.39 4.65
C ALA A 148 7.79 -1.30 3.61
N TRP A 149 7.14 -1.28 2.45
CA TRP A 149 7.33 -0.20 1.50
C TRP A 149 6.74 1.12 1.99
N LEU A 150 5.55 1.10 2.59
CA LEU A 150 4.95 2.29 3.19
C LEU A 150 5.83 2.84 4.33
N ASP A 151 6.35 1.97 5.19
CA ASP A 151 7.26 2.36 6.27
C ASP A 151 8.59 2.89 5.71
N THR A 152 9.10 2.32 4.63
CA THR A 152 10.24 2.85 3.88
C THR A 152 10.00 4.29 3.41
N LEU A 153 8.83 4.58 2.86
CA LEU A 153 8.49 5.93 2.40
C LEU A 153 8.36 6.92 3.56
N ARG A 154 7.81 6.50 4.69
CA ARG A 154 7.74 7.29 5.93
C ARG A 154 9.13 7.55 6.48
N PHE A 155 9.95 6.52 6.59
CA PHE A 155 11.34 6.61 7.03
C PHE A 155 12.15 7.63 6.21
N ARG A 156 12.10 7.55 4.87
CA ARG A 156 12.77 8.52 3.98
C ARG A 156 12.26 9.93 4.18
N ARG A 157 10.97 10.12 4.45
CA ARG A 157 10.39 11.43 4.73
C ARG A 157 10.95 12.01 6.02
N GLU A 158 10.94 11.24 7.10
CA GLU A 158 11.47 11.70 8.39
C GLU A 158 12.97 12.01 8.30
N LEU A 159 13.76 11.17 7.63
CA LEU A 159 15.17 11.44 7.37
C LEU A 159 15.37 12.77 6.60
N ALA A 160 14.55 13.03 5.59
CA ALA A 160 14.65 14.25 4.80
C ALA A 160 14.34 15.50 5.63
N VAL A 161 13.35 15.44 6.52
CA VAL A 161 13.00 16.51 7.45
C VAL A 161 14.16 16.77 8.42
N GLU A 162 14.68 15.74 9.06
CA GLU A 162 15.77 15.87 10.04
C GLU A 162 17.07 16.41 9.41
N LEU A 163 17.32 16.04 8.16
CA LEU A 163 18.53 16.49 7.43
C LEU A 163 18.34 17.84 6.71
N GLY A 164 17.15 18.41 6.73
CA GLY A 164 16.85 19.65 6.00
C GLY A 164 17.02 19.52 4.47
N VAL A 165 16.83 18.32 3.92
CA VAL A 165 16.98 18.05 2.48
C VAL A 165 15.65 17.65 1.84
N ARG A 166 15.58 17.76 0.51
CA ARG A 166 14.39 17.29 -0.22
C ARG A 166 14.31 15.75 -0.22
N ARG A 167 13.08 15.21 -0.09
CA ARG A 167 12.82 13.78 0.02
C ARG A 167 13.44 12.94 -1.10
N HIS A 168 13.45 13.42 -2.34
CA HIS A 168 14.03 12.68 -3.47
C HIS A 168 15.55 12.47 -3.35
N ARG A 169 16.23 13.22 -2.46
CA ARG A 169 17.66 13.07 -2.18
C ARG A 169 17.97 11.97 -1.18
N VAL A 170 16.94 11.41 -0.52
CA VAL A 170 17.10 10.42 0.53
C VAL A 170 16.65 9.04 0.04
N GLY A 171 17.57 8.08 0.10
CA GLY A 171 17.32 6.64 -0.05
C GLY A 171 17.43 5.93 1.29
N GLY A 172 16.98 4.69 1.34
CA GLY A 172 17.00 3.84 2.52
C GLY A 172 15.80 2.90 2.50
N PHE A 173 15.83 1.85 3.31
CA PHE A 173 14.76 0.86 3.38
C PHE A 173 14.41 0.53 4.83
N VAL A 174 13.18 0.10 5.02
CA VAL A 174 12.67 -0.49 6.24
C VAL A 174 12.26 -1.92 5.94
N GLY A 175 12.59 -2.85 6.82
CA GLY A 175 12.15 -4.23 6.79
C GLY A 175 11.36 -4.58 8.05
N GLY A 176 11.04 -5.85 8.23
CA GLY A 176 10.30 -6.33 9.39
C GLY A 176 8.80 -6.21 9.23
N GLN A 177 8.09 -6.34 10.33
CA GLN A 177 6.63 -6.26 10.41
C GLN A 177 6.17 -4.80 10.29
N HIS A 178 5.07 -4.59 9.58
CA HIS A 178 4.48 -3.26 9.44
C HIS A 178 3.99 -2.71 10.80
N GLY A 179 4.48 -1.54 11.19
CA GLY A 179 4.12 -0.89 12.45
C GLY A 179 5.26 -0.86 13.47
N GLU A 180 4.99 -1.26 14.72
CA GLU A 180 5.92 -1.10 15.84
C GLU A 180 7.21 -1.93 15.71
N ASP A 181 7.13 -3.07 15.02
CA ASP A 181 8.26 -3.97 14.79
C ASP A 181 9.01 -3.68 13.47
N ALA A 182 8.76 -2.53 12.87
CA ALA A 182 9.47 -2.08 11.68
C ALA A 182 10.96 -1.80 11.99
N VAL A 183 11.86 -2.34 11.18
CA VAL A 183 13.32 -2.26 11.37
C VAL A 183 13.95 -1.39 10.29
N PRO A 184 14.42 -0.17 10.61
CA PRO A 184 15.19 0.65 9.67
C PRO A 184 16.53 -0.01 9.30
N LEU A 185 16.74 -0.20 8.00
CA LEU A 185 17.98 -0.78 7.47
C LEU A 185 19.00 0.34 7.23
N TRP A 186 19.65 0.79 8.29
CA TRP A 186 20.56 1.94 8.30
C TRP A 186 21.71 1.84 7.29
N SER A 187 22.20 0.65 7.01
CA SER A 187 23.23 0.41 5.98
C SER A 187 22.79 0.77 4.57
N THR A 188 21.47 0.85 4.33
CA THR A 188 20.90 1.20 3.03
C THR A 188 20.67 2.70 2.84
N VAL A 189 20.88 3.51 3.89
CA VAL A 189 20.64 4.96 3.81
C VAL A 189 21.63 5.61 2.85
N ARG A 190 21.10 6.40 1.93
CA ARG A 190 21.83 7.22 0.97
C ARG A 190 21.27 8.64 1.00
N VAL A 191 22.14 9.63 0.95
CA VAL A 191 21.75 11.05 0.85
C VAL A 191 22.59 11.69 -0.23
N SER A 192 21.95 12.09 -1.31
CA SER A 192 22.63 12.77 -2.42
C SER A 192 23.10 14.17 -1.99
N GLY A 193 24.37 14.49 -2.27
CA GLY A 193 24.96 15.80 -1.99
C GLY A 193 25.51 15.96 -0.55
N LEU A 194 25.61 14.86 0.22
CA LEU A 194 26.44 14.79 1.41
C LEU A 194 27.66 13.90 1.14
N ASP A 195 28.81 14.28 1.68
CA ASP A 195 29.99 13.42 1.68
C ASP A 195 29.82 12.23 2.65
N ALA A 196 30.80 11.33 2.67
CA ALA A 196 30.74 10.12 3.50
C ALA A 196 30.69 10.44 5.01
N ASP A 197 31.45 11.44 5.46
CA ASP A 197 31.55 11.82 6.85
C ASP A 197 30.33 12.61 7.33
N GLU A 198 29.82 13.53 6.52
CA GLU A 198 28.56 14.22 6.76
C GLU A 198 27.39 13.24 6.87
N ARG A 199 27.33 12.26 5.95
CA ARG A 199 26.35 11.21 5.99
C ARG A 199 26.46 10.35 7.25
N ALA A 200 27.70 9.95 7.64
CA ALA A 200 27.91 9.14 8.85
C ALA A 200 27.48 9.89 10.11
N ARG A 201 27.81 11.17 10.24
CA ARG A 201 27.38 12.02 11.35
C ARG A 201 25.86 12.17 11.39
N ALA A 202 25.22 12.43 10.24
CA ALA A 202 23.79 12.57 10.11
C ALA A 202 23.06 11.26 10.50
N VAL A 203 23.50 10.11 9.99
CA VAL A 203 22.94 8.79 10.33
C VAL A 203 23.10 8.47 11.81
N ALA A 204 24.24 8.80 12.42
CA ALA A 204 24.49 8.60 13.85
C ALA A 204 23.56 9.48 14.72
N ALA A 205 23.32 10.72 14.34
CA ALA A 205 22.38 11.60 15.03
C ALA A 205 20.93 11.09 14.93
N LEU A 206 20.54 10.63 13.76
CA LEU A 206 19.19 10.13 13.48
C LEU A 206 18.87 8.80 14.18
N ARG A 207 19.85 7.91 14.34
CA ARG A 207 19.66 6.64 15.08
C ARG A 207 19.15 6.86 16.50
N ARG A 208 19.50 7.98 17.12
CA ARG A 208 19.05 8.32 18.48
C ARG A 208 17.63 8.84 18.56
N GLY A 209 17.11 9.48 17.50
CA GLY A 209 15.80 10.13 17.51
C GLY A 209 14.72 9.49 16.62
N ALA A 210 15.09 8.89 15.50
CA ALA A 210 14.14 8.42 14.51
C ALA A 210 13.39 7.12 14.90
N LEU A 211 14.01 6.25 15.71
CA LEU A 211 13.36 5.03 16.19
C LEU A 211 12.18 5.33 17.12
N ALA A 212 12.25 6.39 17.92
CA ALA A 212 11.15 6.81 18.79
C ALA A 212 9.93 7.27 17.96
N ARG A 213 10.17 7.97 16.85
CA ARG A 213 9.10 8.50 15.98
C ARG A 213 8.47 7.45 15.05
N LEU A 214 9.21 6.43 14.66
CA LEU A 214 8.66 5.31 13.87
C LEU A 214 7.73 4.41 14.71
N ARG A 215 7.91 4.38 16.03
CA ARG A 215 7.18 3.53 16.98
C ARG A 215 5.86 4.10 17.50
N GLY A 216 5.25 5.09 16.86
CA GLY A 216 3.91 5.54 17.23
C GLY A 216 3.78 7.00 17.69
N GLU A 217 4.88 7.70 18.04
CA GLU A 217 4.84 9.14 18.31
C GLU A 217 4.64 9.97 17.01
N GLY A 218 4.85 9.35 15.85
CA GLY A 218 4.73 10.00 14.54
C GLY A 218 3.31 10.39 14.14
N ALA A 219 2.28 9.71 14.60
CA ALA A 219 0.90 10.06 14.27
C ALA A 219 0.46 11.34 15.02
N ALA A 220 0.79 11.46 16.30
CA ALA A 220 0.48 12.64 17.10
C ALA A 220 1.33 13.87 16.69
N ALA A 221 2.62 13.66 16.38
CA ALA A 221 3.51 14.71 15.89
C ALA A 221 3.12 15.20 14.48
N ALA A 222 2.75 14.32 13.56
CA ALA A 222 2.26 14.70 12.23
C ALA A 222 0.91 15.43 12.30
N GLN A 223 0.06 15.09 13.24
CA GLN A 223 -1.21 15.78 13.48
C GLN A 223 -1.00 17.15 14.12
N ALA A 224 -0.05 17.27 15.05
CA ALA A 224 0.36 18.54 15.64
C ALA A 224 1.03 19.49 14.62
N GLU A 225 1.86 18.95 13.71
CA GLU A 225 2.50 19.75 12.64
C GLU A 225 1.48 20.19 11.59
N ARG A 226 0.53 19.34 11.19
CA ARG A 226 -0.59 19.76 10.33
C ARG A 226 -1.44 20.86 10.98
N ALA A 227 -1.68 20.77 12.27
CA ALA A 227 -2.41 21.80 13.03
C ALA A 227 -1.60 23.08 13.18
N ARG A 228 -0.26 23.03 13.19
CA ARG A 228 0.63 24.17 13.24
C ARG A 228 0.71 24.90 11.88
N VAL A 229 0.86 24.14 10.78
CA VAL A 229 0.85 24.66 9.41
C VAL A 229 -0.50 25.29 9.07
N ALA A 230 -1.61 24.68 9.48
CA ALA A 230 -2.96 25.23 9.29
C ALA A 230 -3.20 26.53 10.08
N ARG A 231 -2.51 26.73 11.22
CA ARG A 231 -2.60 27.95 12.02
C ARG A 231 -1.60 29.05 11.59
N GLY A 232 -0.52 28.70 10.90
CA GLY A 232 0.50 29.62 10.44
C GLY A 232 0.25 30.24 9.05
N GLY A 233 -0.79 29.80 8.32
CA GLY A 233 -1.15 30.30 7.00
C GLY A 233 -2.13 31.51 6.97
N GLY A 234 -2.41 32.13 8.12
CA GLY A 234 -3.36 33.24 8.26
C GLY A 234 -2.71 34.54 8.72
N GLY A 235 -1.68 35.02 8.02
CA GLY A 235 -1.05 36.27 8.37
C GLY A 235 -0.08 36.76 7.29
N ALA A 236 -0.58 37.45 6.29
CA ALA A 236 -0.05 38.63 5.60
C ALA A 236 -0.93 38.96 4.40
#